data_7c9502c46aaa6df633fee5422c644983
#
_entry.id   7c9502c46aaa6df633fee5422c644983
#
_cell.length_a   1.000
_cell.length_b   1.000
_cell.length_c   1.000
_cell.angle_alpha   90.00
_cell.angle_beta   90.00
_cell.angle_gamma   90.00
#
_symmetry.space_group_name_H-M   'P 1'
#
loop_
_entity.id
_entity.type
_entity.pdbx_description
1 polymer ?
#
loop_
_entity_poly.entity_id
_entity_poly.type
_entity_poly.pdbx_seq_one_letter_code
_entity_poly.pdbx_strand_id
1 'polypeptide(L)'
;MLTAVRVAEEFHLDYTIEHCTEGHMIVDALKRHNVRCTIGPYLWQPYKQELWNMKMENPAILANAGVPISLTADTGSQTAYLPATLGLLMRRGLSEQSAFEGITINPARTLQLEDRVGSLEEGKDADIAIFDGHPFSSLSACRMTIIDGKIVHDTLTK
;
A
#
# COMPACT_ATOMS: atom_id res chain seq x y z
N MET A 1 -1.24 -8.07 17.22
CA MET A 1 -0.23 -7.09 16.76
C MET A 1 0.81 -6.74 17.83
N LEU A 2 0.46 -6.21 19.01
CA LEU A 2 1.44 -5.77 20.02
C LEU A 2 2.40 -6.88 20.50
N THR A 3 1.92 -8.11 20.61
CA THR A 3 2.78 -9.26 20.93
C THR A 3 3.84 -9.51 19.84
N ALA A 4 3.46 -9.36 18.55
CA ALA A 4 4.40 -9.49 17.45
C ALA A 4 5.46 -8.39 17.48
N VAL A 5 5.05 -7.14 17.75
CA VAL A 5 5.97 -6.00 17.94
C VAL A 5 6.98 -6.31 19.04
N ARG A 6 6.51 -6.72 20.24
CA ARG A 6 7.38 -7.08 21.35
C ARG A 6 8.39 -8.16 21.00
N VAL A 7 7.94 -9.24 20.35
CA VAL A 7 8.83 -10.34 19.93
C VAL A 7 9.86 -9.87 18.91
N ALA A 8 9.43 -9.08 17.90
CA ALA A 8 10.33 -8.58 16.89
C ALA A 8 11.43 -7.68 17.49
N GLU A 9 11.08 -6.82 18.45
CA GLU A 9 12.04 -5.98 19.16
C GLU A 9 13.00 -6.81 20.06
N GLU A 10 12.48 -7.81 20.76
CA GLU A 10 13.30 -8.70 21.61
C GLU A 10 14.38 -9.43 20.81
N PHE A 11 14.08 -9.78 19.54
CA PHE A 11 15.02 -10.46 18.64
C PHE A 11 15.69 -9.53 17.64
N HIS A 12 15.52 -8.21 17.76
CA HIS A 12 16.11 -7.19 16.87
C HIS A 12 15.83 -7.44 15.39
N LEU A 13 14.60 -7.84 15.08
CA LEU A 13 14.17 -8.10 13.70
C LEU A 13 13.84 -6.79 12.97
N ASP A 14 14.17 -6.74 11.69
CA ASP A 14 13.54 -5.78 10.76
C ASP A 14 12.22 -6.39 10.28
N TYR A 15 11.10 -5.69 10.49
CA TYR A 15 9.77 -6.28 10.32
C TYR A 15 8.72 -5.29 9.82
N THR A 16 7.65 -5.83 9.28
CA THR A 16 6.39 -5.15 9.02
C THR A 16 5.24 -5.94 9.63
N ILE A 17 4.17 -5.26 10.01
CA ILE A 17 2.92 -5.92 10.42
C ILE A 17 2.05 -6.08 9.19
N GLU A 18 1.86 -7.33 8.77
CA GLU A 18 1.03 -7.68 7.63
C GLU A 18 -0.46 -7.63 7.98
N HIS A 19 -1.27 -7.20 7.02
CA HIS A 19 -2.69 -6.89 7.09
C HIS A 19 -3.05 -5.71 7.99
N CYS A 20 -2.52 -5.60 9.18
CA CYS A 20 -2.74 -4.51 10.15
C CYS A 20 -4.19 -3.98 10.17
N THR A 21 -5.17 -4.87 10.06
CA THR A 21 -6.60 -4.58 9.81
C THR A 21 -7.28 -3.73 10.88
N GLU A 22 -6.81 -3.83 12.12
CA GLU A 22 -7.29 -3.08 13.29
C GLU A 22 -6.22 -2.12 13.84
N GLY A 23 -5.26 -1.71 13.01
CA GLY A 23 -4.16 -0.79 13.40
C GLY A 23 -4.65 0.52 13.98
N HIS A 24 -5.78 1.03 13.49
CA HIS A 24 -6.42 2.25 13.99
C HIS A 24 -6.77 2.21 15.48
N MET A 25 -6.86 1.03 16.09
CA MET A 25 -7.13 0.88 17.52
C MET A 25 -5.86 1.04 18.38
N ILE A 26 -4.68 0.97 17.79
CA ILE A 26 -3.38 0.97 18.48
C ILE A 26 -2.36 1.93 17.85
N VAL A 27 -2.85 2.99 17.21
CA VAL A 27 -2.04 3.97 16.45
C VAL A 27 -0.83 4.46 17.23
N ASP A 28 -1.06 4.89 18.51
CA ASP A 28 0.01 5.44 19.36
C ASP A 28 1.13 4.42 19.62
N ALA A 29 0.77 3.15 19.75
CA ALA A 29 1.74 2.09 19.94
C ALA A 29 2.52 1.84 18.63
N LEU A 30 1.85 1.72 17.50
CA LEU A 30 2.51 1.54 16.20
C LEU A 30 3.47 2.69 15.88
N LYS A 31 3.05 3.93 16.17
CA LYS A 31 3.89 5.12 16.01
C LYS A 31 5.10 5.11 16.95
N ARG A 32 4.90 4.81 18.24
CA ARG A 32 5.96 4.79 19.26
C ARG A 32 7.05 3.80 18.91
N HIS A 33 6.68 2.65 18.36
CA HIS A 33 7.60 1.58 17.97
C HIS A 33 8.06 1.68 16.51
N ASN A 34 7.70 2.78 15.81
CA ASN A 34 8.05 3.01 14.41
C ASN A 34 7.72 1.81 13.49
N VAL A 35 6.55 1.21 13.71
CA VAL A 35 6.12 0.00 12.99
C VAL A 35 5.74 0.35 11.56
N ARG A 36 6.29 -0.39 10.59
CA ARG A 36 5.76 -0.38 9.21
C ARG A 36 4.55 -1.31 9.14
N CYS A 37 3.50 -0.87 8.46
CA CYS A 37 2.27 -1.64 8.33
C CYS A 37 1.95 -1.87 6.85
N THR A 38 1.74 -3.13 6.46
CA THR A 38 1.13 -3.47 5.17
C THR A 38 -0.36 -3.70 5.40
N ILE A 39 -1.22 -2.90 4.78
CA ILE A 39 -2.65 -2.88 5.06
C ILE A 39 -3.44 -3.36 3.85
N GLY A 40 -4.36 -4.27 4.07
CA GLY A 40 -5.25 -4.89 3.08
C GLY A 40 -5.49 -6.37 3.40
N PRO A 41 -6.37 -7.05 2.66
CA PRO A 41 -7.30 -6.51 1.64
C PRO A 41 -8.45 -5.72 2.25
N TYR A 42 -9.15 -4.89 1.45
CA TYR A 42 -10.18 -3.97 1.98
C TYR A 42 -11.62 -4.36 1.64
N LEU A 43 -11.83 -5.02 0.52
CA LEU A 43 -13.17 -5.35 0.02
C LEU A 43 -13.59 -6.76 0.45
N TRP A 44 -13.33 -7.08 1.71
CA TRP A 44 -13.67 -8.37 2.31
C TRP A 44 -14.70 -8.22 3.42
N GLN A 45 -15.50 -9.25 3.58
CA GLN A 45 -16.36 -9.36 4.74
C GLN A 45 -15.55 -9.88 5.94
N PRO A 46 -15.84 -9.42 7.17
CA PRO A 46 -15.17 -9.90 8.37
C PRO A 46 -15.62 -11.33 8.68
N TYR A 47 -14.95 -12.31 8.09
CA TYR A 47 -15.22 -13.74 8.28
C TYR A 47 -14.47 -14.36 9.47
N LYS A 48 -13.58 -13.61 10.10
CA LYS A 48 -12.84 -13.98 11.30
C LYS A 48 -13.06 -12.94 12.39
N GLN A 49 -12.99 -13.39 13.65
CA GLN A 49 -13.17 -12.50 14.80
C GLN A 49 -12.18 -11.33 14.83
N GLU A 50 -10.93 -11.57 14.44
CA GLU A 50 -9.89 -10.55 14.35
C GLU A 50 -10.13 -9.47 13.28
N LEU A 51 -11.17 -9.60 12.46
CA LEU A 51 -11.54 -8.63 11.42
C LEU A 51 -12.80 -7.84 11.75
N TRP A 52 -13.46 -8.08 12.89
CA TRP A 52 -14.75 -7.48 13.21
C TRP A 52 -14.72 -5.96 13.35
N ASN A 53 -13.57 -5.40 13.72
CA ASN A 53 -13.39 -3.96 13.82
C ASN A 53 -12.66 -3.36 12.60
N MET A 54 -12.51 -4.12 11.53
CA MET A 54 -11.90 -3.62 10.30
C MET A 54 -12.67 -2.41 9.77
N LYS A 55 -11.94 -1.36 9.38
CA LYS A 55 -12.51 -0.11 8.86
C LYS A 55 -11.79 0.32 7.59
N MET A 56 -12.54 0.84 6.64
CA MET A 56 -11.98 1.47 5.43
C MET A 56 -11.15 2.73 5.74
N GLU A 57 -11.39 3.37 6.86
CA GLU A 57 -10.66 4.53 7.34
C GLU A 57 -9.30 4.19 7.97
N ASN A 58 -9.03 2.91 8.26
CA ASN A 58 -7.80 2.47 8.94
C ASN A 58 -6.51 3.00 8.26
N PRO A 59 -6.29 2.90 6.94
CA PRO A 59 -5.11 3.45 6.30
C PRO A 59 -4.97 4.96 6.45
N ALA A 60 -6.09 5.68 6.34
CA ALA A 60 -6.10 7.13 6.51
C ALA A 60 -5.73 7.53 7.94
N ILE A 61 -6.27 6.84 8.94
CA ILE A 61 -5.96 7.09 10.35
C ILE A 61 -4.47 6.87 10.62
N LEU A 62 -3.91 5.75 10.13
CA LEU A 62 -2.49 5.43 10.33
C LEU A 62 -1.57 6.41 9.60
N ALA A 63 -1.84 6.69 8.32
CA ALA A 63 -1.04 7.62 7.53
C ALA A 63 -1.05 9.03 8.12
N ASN A 64 -2.23 9.55 8.51
CA ASN A 64 -2.38 10.86 9.13
C ASN A 64 -1.67 10.96 10.50
N ALA A 65 -1.49 9.85 11.20
CA ALA A 65 -0.71 9.79 12.42
C ALA A 65 0.80 9.69 12.17
N GLY A 66 1.23 9.52 10.91
CA GLY A 66 2.63 9.37 10.53
C GLY A 66 3.18 7.94 10.67
N VAL A 67 2.30 6.93 10.72
CA VAL A 67 2.71 5.53 10.65
C VAL A 67 3.00 5.19 9.18
N PRO A 68 4.18 4.63 8.85
CA PRO A 68 4.49 4.21 7.48
C PRO A 68 3.55 3.07 7.05
N ILE A 69 2.81 3.28 5.96
CA ILE A 69 1.87 2.30 5.44
C ILE A 69 2.22 1.86 4.03
N SER A 70 2.09 0.56 3.76
CA SER A 70 1.99 -0.03 2.43
C SER A 70 0.57 -0.56 2.22
N LEU A 71 0.09 -0.60 0.99
CA LEU A 71 -1.27 -0.99 0.65
C LEU A 71 -1.24 -2.23 -0.24
N THR A 72 -1.99 -3.27 0.13
CA THR A 72 -1.98 -4.55 -0.56
C THR A 72 -3.38 -5.03 -0.91
N ALA A 73 -3.47 -5.83 -1.96
CA ALA A 73 -4.68 -6.56 -2.36
C ALA A 73 -4.71 -7.99 -1.81
N ASP A 74 -3.57 -8.56 -1.40
CA ASP A 74 -3.37 -9.90 -0.85
C ASP A 74 -3.70 -11.07 -1.79
N THR A 75 -4.57 -10.90 -2.76
CA THR A 75 -4.95 -11.96 -3.70
C THR A 75 -4.81 -11.53 -5.15
N GLY A 76 -4.45 -12.49 -6.03
CA GLY A 76 -4.30 -12.22 -7.46
C GLY A 76 -5.55 -11.64 -8.12
N SER A 77 -6.75 -12.09 -7.70
CA SER A 77 -8.02 -11.58 -8.22
C SER A 77 -8.30 -10.12 -7.83
N GLN A 78 -7.80 -9.68 -6.68
CA GLN A 78 -8.02 -8.31 -6.20
C GLN A 78 -6.90 -7.36 -6.67
N THR A 79 -5.74 -7.86 -7.04
CA THR A 79 -4.60 -7.05 -7.48
C THR A 79 -4.96 -6.19 -8.70
N ALA A 80 -5.71 -6.74 -9.65
CA ALA A 80 -6.19 -6.00 -10.82
C ALA A 80 -7.08 -4.78 -10.46
N TYR A 81 -7.72 -4.81 -9.28
CA TYR A 81 -8.63 -3.76 -8.81
C TYR A 81 -8.02 -2.88 -7.72
N LEU A 82 -6.75 -3.07 -7.39
CA LEU A 82 -6.07 -2.28 -6.37
C LEU A 82 -6.16 -0.78 -6.64
N PRO A 83 -5.96 -0.27 -7.87
CA PRO A 83 -6.09 1.16 -8.14
C PRO A 83 -7.48 1.71 -7.80
N ALA A 84 -8.55 1.01 -8.20
CA ALA A 84 -9.92 1.43 -7.88
C ALA A 84 -10.21 1.37 -6.37
N THR A 85 -9.64 0.40 -5.66
CA THR A 85 -9.73 0.29 -4.20
C THR A 85 -9.10 1.51 -3.53
N LEU A 86 -7.97 2.01 -4.04
CA LEU A 86 -7.34 3.22 -3.52
C LEU A 86 -8.24 4.45 -3.65
N GLY A 87 -8.98 4.57 -4.75
CA GLY A 87 -10.01 5.61 -4.91
C GLY A 87 -11.09 5.54 -3.83
N LEU A 88 -11.50 4.34 -3.41
CA LEU A 88 -12.42 4.18 -2.28
C LEU A 88 -11.78 4.57 -0.94
N LEU A 89 -10.51 4.25 -0.72
CA LEU A 89 -9.79 4.64 0.50
C LEU A 89 -9.61 6.17 0.58
N MET A 90 -9.37 6.83 -0.55
CA MET A 90 -9.32 8.29 -0.62
C MET A 90 -10.65 8.94 -0.24
N ARG A 91 -11.79 8.36 -0.64
CA ARG A 91 -13.12 8.78 -0.17
C ARG A 91 -13.31 8.62 1.35
N ARG A 92 -12.49 7.80 1.98
CA ARG A 92 -12.48 7.54 3.44
C ARG A 92 -11.36 8.30 4.16
N GLY A 93 -10.77 9.31 3.51
CA GLY A 93 -9.84 10.24 4.12
C GLY A 93 -8.36 9.94 3.92
N LEU A 94 -8.00 8.92 3.14
CA LEU A 94 -6.61 8.73 2.74
C LEU A 94 -6.21 9.84 1.75
N SER A 95 -5.09 10.52 2.01
CA SER A 95 -4.58 11.52 1.07
C SER A 95 -4.12 10.86 -0.23
N GLU A 96 -4.21 11.59 -1.34
CA GLU A 96 -3.70 11.12 -2.63
C GLU A 96 -2.22 10.78 -2.55
N GLN A 97 -1.43 11.63 -1.92
CA GLN A 97 -0.01 11.38 -1.69
C GLN A 97 0.22 10.06 -0.94
N SER A 98 -0.47 9.83 0.19
CA SER A 98 -0.33 8.59 0.95
C SER A 98 -0.81 7.36 0.16
N ALA A 99 -1.80 7.51 -0.73
CA ALA A 99 -2.25 6.44 -1.60
C ALA A 99 -1.17 6.06 -2.63
N PHE A 100 -0.53 7.04 -3.27
CA PHE A 100 0.61 6.79 -4.17
C PHE A 100 1.80 6.21 -3.42
N GLU A 101 2.24 6.84 -2.34
CA GLU A 101 3.37 6.35 -1.55
C GLU A 101 3.14 4.93 -1.05
N GLY A 102 1.90 4.60 -0.66
CA GLY A 102 1.52 3.30 -0.12
C GLY A 102 1.61 2.14 -1.11
N ILE A 103 1.64 2.39 -2.42
CA ILE A 103 1.80 1.36 -3.46
C ILE A 103 3.10 1.49 -4.25
N THR A 104 3.95 2.45 -3.92
CA THR A 104 5.20 2.71 -4.64
C THR A 104 6.39 2.74 -3.69
N ILE A 105 6.73 3.89 -3.13
CA ILE A 105 7.96 4.08 -2.37
C ILE A 105 7.93 3.40 -0.98
N ASN A 106 6.77 3.31 -0.31
CA ASN A 106 6.69 2.69 1.01
C ASN A 106 6.89 1.17 0.96
N PRO A 107 6.24 0.39 0.05
CA PRO A 107 6.60 -1.01 -0.13
C PRO A 107 8.04 -1.21 -0.60
N ALA A 108 8.60 -0.31 -1.43
CA ALA A 108 10.01 -0.36 -1.81
C ALA A 108 10.92 -0.24 -0.58
N ARG A 109 10.65 0.72 0.33
CA ARG A 109 11.37 0.85 1.60
C ARG A 109 11.21 -0.36 2.52
N THR A 110 10.03 -0.96 2.56
CA THR A 110 9.78 -2.19 3.34
C THR A 110 10.64 -3.34 2.83
N LEU A 111 10.88 -3.41 1.53
CA LEU A 111 11.72 -4.42 0.88
C LEU A 111 13.20 -4.01 0.73
N GLN A 112 13.59 -2.82 1.20
CA GLN A 112 14.94 -2.25 1.05
C GLN A 112 15.37 -2.12 -0.42
N LEU A 113 14.42 -1.72 -1.28
CA LEU A 113 14.59 -1.54 -2.73
C LEU A 113 14.36 -0.08 -3.17
N GLU A 114 14.23 0.86 -2.24
CA GLU A 114 13.92 2.26 -2.52
C GLU A 114 14.97 2.99 -3.38
N ASP A 115 16.19 2.50 -3.40
CA ASP A 115 17.27 3.01 -4.25
C ASP A 115 17.10 2.59 -5.72
N ARG A 116 16.26 1.57 -5.98
CA ARG A 116 16.05 1.01 -7.33
C ARG A 116 14.67 1.28 -7.90
N VAL A 117 13.63 1.24 -7.07
CA VAL A 117 12.23 1.33 -7.51
C VAL A 117 11.40 2.21 -6.56
N GLY A 118 10.15 2.44 -6.90
CA GLY A 118 9.16 3.13 -6.05
C GLY A 118 9.06 4.63 -6.28
N SER A 119 9.91 5.23 -7.11
CA SER A 119 9.79 6.62 -7.55
C SER A 119 10.38 6.81 -8.96
N LEU A 120 9.95 7.89 -9.62
CA LEU A 120 10.48 8.29 -10.93
C LEU A 120 11.66 9.23 -10.73
N GLU A 121 12.84 8.66 -10.58
CA GLU A 121 14.08 9.37 -10.38
C GLU A 121 15.18 8.85 -11.31
N GLU A 122 16.11 9.73 -11.71
CA GLU A 122 17.25 9.34 -12.53
C GLU A 122 18.11 8.30 -11.78
N GLY A 123 18.46 7.22 -12.48
CA GLY A 123 19.26 6.12 -11.93
C GLY A 123 18.48 4.96 -11.35
N LYS A 124 17.15 5.09 -11.24
CA LYS A 124 16.27 3.97 -10.83
C LYS A 124 15.83 3.13 -12.03
N ASP A 125 15.38 1.92 -11.73
CA ASP A 125 14.80 1.01 -12.73
C ASP A 125 13.56 1.67 -13.35
N ALA A 126 13.43 1.61 -14.68
CA ALA A 126 12.34 2.25 -15.38
C ALA A 126 11.10 1.35 -15.39
N ASP A 127 10.45 1.23 -14.23
CA ASP A 127 9.17 0.53 -14.02
C ASP A 127 8.05 1.57 -13.97
N ILE A 128 7.31 1.74 -15.08
CA ILE A 128 6.39 2.86 -15.30
C ILE A 128 5.04 2.34 -15.79
N ALA A 129 3.95 2.81 -15.17
CA ALA A 129 2.60 2.61 -15.64
C ALA A 129 1.99 3.96 -16.09
N ILE A 130 1.46 4.01 -17.31
CA ILE A 130 0.85 5.20 -17.91
C ILE A 130 -0.65 4.98 -18.03
N PHE A 131 -1.43 5.91 -17.48
CA PHE A 131 -2.89 5.87 -17.45
C PHE A 131 -3.47 7.00 -18.33
N ASP A 132 -4.68 6.79 -18.84
CA ASP A 132 -5.41 7.81 -19.61
C ASP A 132 -6.18 8.82 -18.74
N GLY A 133 -6.07 8.71 -17.44
CA GLY A 133 -6.65 9.59 -16.44
C GLY A 133 -6.02 9.35 -15.08
N HIS A 134 -6.71 9.77 -14.01
CA HIS A 134 -6.21 9.54 -12.66
C HIS A 134 -6.14 8.04 -12.34
N PRO A 135 -4.99 7.46 -11.95
CA PRO A 135 -4.82 6.01 -11.77
C PRO A 135 -5.83 5.36 -10.83
N PHE A 136 -6.29 6.11 -9.81
CA PHE A 136 -7.24 5.60 -8.80
C PHE A 136 -8.72 5.86 -9.16
N SER A 137 -8.98 6.41 -10.34
CA SER A 137 -10.34 6.48 -10.89
C SER A 137 -10.74 5.12 -11.46
N SER A 138 -11.93 4.65 -11.12
CA SER A 138 -12.51 3.44 -11.71
C SER A 138 -12.79 3.54 -13.22
N LEU A 139 -12.72 4.76 -13.78
CA LEU A 139 -12.93 5.03 -15.21
C LEU A 139 -11.62 5.11 -15.99
N SER A 140 -10.47 5.14 -15.32
CA SER A 140 -9.16 5.21 -15.96
C SER A 140 -8.62 3.81 -16.26
N ALA A 141 -7.91 3.69 -17.37
CA ALA A 141 -7.25 2.46 -17.77
C ALA A 141 -5.73 2.66 -17.90
N CYS A 142 -4.96 1.65 -17.52
CA CYS A 142 -3.54 1.60 -17.81
C CYS A 142 -3.37 1.39 -19.31
N ARG A 143 -2.72 2.32 -19.99
CA ARG A 143 -2.53 2.32 -21.45
C ARG A 143 -1.18 1.79 -21.86
N MET A 144 -0.17 1.98 -21.00
CA MET A 144 1.16 1.45 -21.27
C MET A 144 1.80 1.02 -19.95
N THR A 145 2.55 -0.08 -20.00
CA THR A 145 3.39 -0.56 -18.89
C THR A 145 4.80 -0.78 -19.41
N ILE A 146 5.77 -0.22 -18.72
CA ILE A 146 7.19 -0.36 -18.97
C ILE A 146 7.79 -1.08 -17.76
N ILE A 147 8.60 -2.11 -17.99
CA ILE A 147 9.34 -2.84 -16.97
C ILE A 147 10.79 -2.89 -17.40
N ASP A 148 11.69 -2.46 -16.54
CA ASP A 148 13.14 -2.41 -16.83
C ASP A 148 13.44 -1.68 -18.17
N GLY A 149 12.72 -0.57 -18.39
CA GLY A 149 12.85 0.22 -19.62
C GLY A 149 12.23 -0.39 -20.88
N LYS A 150 11.58 -1.55 -20.78
CA LYS A 150 10.96 -2.24 -21.93
C LYS A 150 9.45 -2.13 -21.88
N ILE A 151 8.82 -1.76 -22.99
CA ILE A 151 7.36 -1.76 -23.13
C ILE A 151 6.85 -3.19 -23.14
N VAL A 152 6.07 -3.57 -22.12
CA VAL A 152 5.46 -4.90 -21.96
C VAL A 152 3.96 -4.91 -22.24
N HIS A 153 3.32 -3.74 -22.17
CA HIS A 153 1.92 -3.53 -22.54
C HIS A 153 1.76 -2.17 -23.20
N ASP A 154 1.04 -2.12 -24.32
CA ASP A 154 0.76 -0.89 -25.06
C ASP A 154 -0.61 -0.97 -25.76
N THR A 155 -1.50 -0.06 -25.40
CA THR A 155 -2.80 0.18 -26.06
C THR A 155 -2.93 1.60 -26.59
N LEU A 156 -1.85 2.41 -26.57
CA LEU A 156 -1.85 3.76 -27.13
C LEU A 156 -1.66 3.73 -28.67
N THR A 157 -0.97 2.72 -29.17
CA THR A 157 -0.59 2.58 -30.58
C THR A 157 -1.45 1.60 -31.37
N LYS A 158 -2.57 1.14 -30.78
CA LYS A 158 -3.54 0.24 -31.44
C LYS A 158 -4.76 0.96 -31.92
#